data_2cde00eedcf9cf2372e2259270e0f63e
#
_entry.id   2cde00eedcf9cf2372e2259270e0f63e
#
_cell.length_a   1.000
_cell.length_b   1.000
_cell.length_c   1.000
_cell.angle_alpha   90.00
_cell.angle_beta   90.00
_cell.angle_gamma   90.00
#
_symmetry.space_group_name_H-M   'P 1'
#
loop_
_entity.id
_entity.type
_entity.pdbx_description
1 polymer ?
#
loop_
_entity_poly.entity_id
_entity_poly.type
_entity_poly.pdbx_seq_one_letter_code
_entity_poly.pdbx_strand_id
1 'polypeptide(L)'
;MHTPSTVNRQRSAARGAALLAVLSACALGVQSAAQSPHPFGTPTADATNPAAGIRAVPGSRAQGWLGQGRSEVLARHGMVATSDPLAAQAGLEILQRGGNAIDAAVAAGAVLDVTSQNDTGIGGDLFALVWSARDRKLYGLASAGWAPAAWTPQYFTERLGVGYVPGGGVNATTVPGAVAGYDAMLTRFGTLTFRETLERAARLAAEGWPLAERRHADLEASVGVLQGDPESSQTFLVDGQAPPLYGIVRNPRLASALRLLQQQGRDAFYRGDIAAAIVDKIRANGGAMTREDLAEFQPEWVEPVSTSYHGYDVFQLPPPGQGFAVLQMLNILEVCVPKLGQNLTELGPADPTYWHLLVEAKKLAYADLYTYNADPAFARVPLDRLLSKSYAATLCGRIDPKAASRPGVPGGAAGGTIYLAAADRWGNMVSLIHSVYGVFGSGMTVGRYGFVLQNRGAGFSLDPRSPNVVAPRKRPFHTIIAGFVMKDGRPLMAFGNMGGSVQPETHAQHMINLIDVGMNVQMTTDAARFTHSQTANVLLLEANLFGLVGQALRARGHAVQPVDGAAVGGYQGILFARDPSLPEPTFDRRSVTDDLPVNGVYRAGSDHRKDGQAVGW
;
A
#
# COMPACT_ATOMS: atom_id res chain seq x y z
N MET A 1 32.93 -63.95 -40.31
CA MET A 1 32.05 -64.35 -41.40
C MET A 1 30.63 -64.02 -41.01
N HIS A 2 30.03 -63.02 -41.56
CA HIS A 2 28.72 -62.77 -42.06
C HIS A 2 28.48 -61.26 -42.06
N THR A 3 28.25 -60.77 -43.26
CA THR A 3 27.98 -59.40 -43.67
C THR A 3 26.56 -58.92 -43.27
N PRO A 4 26.35 -57.63 -43.01
CA PRO A 4 25.04 -57.05 -42.74
C PRO A 4 24.36 -56.57 -44.03
N SER A 5 23.04 -56.77 -44.11
CA SER A 5 22.18 -56.35 -45.18
C SER A 5 21.78 -54.89 -45.04
N THR A 6 21.87 -54.19 -46.16
CA THR A 6 21.37 -52.86 -46.46
C THR A 6 19.86 -52.89 -46.64
N VAL A 7 19.05 -52.26 -45.76
CA VAL A 7 17.70 -51.70 -46.08
C VAL A 7 17.33 -50.66 -45.01
N ASN A 8 17.00 -49.47 -45.45
CA ASN A 8 16.20 -48.38 -44.89
C ASN A 8 16.91 -47.02 -44.74
N ARG A 9 17.13 -46.41 -45.88
CA ARG A 9 17.46 -44.96 -45.94
C ARG A 9 16.43 -44.09 -46.72
N GLN A 10 15.16 -44.44 -46.68
CA GLN A 10 14.15 -43.63 -47.42
C GLN A 10 12.92 -43.19 -46.63
N ARG A 11 12.89 -43.32 -45.31
CA ARG A 11 11.73 -42.85 -44.52
C ARG A 11 12.00 -41.68 -43.56
N SER A 12 13.20 -41.07 -43.54
CA SER A 12 13.54 -39.95 -42.63
C SER A 12 13.40 -38.54 -43.28
N ALA A 13 13.28 -38.46 -44.60
CA ALA A 13 13.19 -37.16 -45.28
C ALA A 13 11.75 -36.52 -45.30
N ALA A 14 10.71 -37.34 -45.17
CA ALA A 14 9.31 -36.83 -45.20
C ALA A 14 8.78 -36.28 -43.86
N ARG A 15 9.42 -36.63 -42.74
CA ARG A 15 9.00 -36.10 -41.41
C ARG A 15 9.68 -34.78 -41.02
N GLY A 16 10.81 -34.43 -41.64
CA GLY A 16 11.48 -33.14 -41.42
C GLY A 16 10.78 -31.95 -42.13
N ALA A 17 10.20 -32.18 -43.28
CA ALA A 17 9.51 -31.12 -44.02
C ALA A 17 8.15 -30.70 -43.41
N ALA A 18 7.46 -31.62 -42.75
CA ALA A 18 6.18 -31.30 -42.07
C ALA A 18 6.38 -30.52 -40.76
N LEU A 19 7.49 -30.72 -40.05
CA LEU A 19 7.80 -29.98 -38.82
C LEU A 19 8.27 -28.54 -39.11
N LEU A 20 8.99 -28.31 -40.19
CA LEU A 20 9.41 -26.97 -40.61
C LEU A 20 8.23 -26.13 -41.15
N ALA A 21 7.22 -26.75 -41.77
CA ALA A 21 6.02 -26.04 -42.25
C ALA A 21 5.11 -25.58 -41.07
N VAL A 22 5.02 -26.36 -40.00
CA VAL A 22 4.22 -25.99 -38.82
C VAL A 22 4.93 -24.90 -37.99
N LEU A 23 6.26 -24.91 -37.90
CA LEU A 23 7.02 -23.85 -37.22
C LEU A 23 7.02 -22.53 -38.01
N SER A 24 7.01 -22.55 -39.34
CA SER A 24 6.87 -21.35 -40.18
C SER A 24 5.46 -20.74 -40.10
N ALA A 25 4.40 -21.57 -40.00
CA ALA A 25 3.04 -21.05 -39.85
C ALA A 25 2.78 -20.42 -38.46
N CYS A 26 3.41 -20.95 -37.39
CA CYS A 26 3.36 -20.31 -36.08
C CYS A 26 4.19 -19.01 -35.99
N ALA A 27 5.30 -18.92 -36.75
CA ALA A 27 6.12 -17.69 -36.78
C ALA A 27 5.45 -16.53 -37.56
N LEU A 28 4.64 -16.84 -38.56
CA LEU A 28 3.89 -15.84 -39.33
C LEU A 28 2.63 -15.33 -38.61
N GLY A 29 2.08 -16.12 -37.68
CA GLY A 29 0.93 -15.71 -36.85
C GLY A 29 1.31 -14.76 -35.70
N VAL A 30 2.56 -14.78 -35.26
CA VAL A 30 3.05 -13.91 -34.18
C VAL A 30 3.48 -12.52 -34.68
N GLN A 31 3.82 -12.37 -35.96
CA GLN A 31 4.24 -11.07 -36.50
C GLN A 31 3.07 -10.11 -36.84
N SER A 32 1.84 -10.56 -36.91
CA SER A 32 0.69 -9.65 -37.16
C SER A 32 0.04 -9.12 -35.87
N ALA A 33 0.40 -9.65 -34.69
CA ALA A 33 -0.09 -9.18 -33.41
C ALA A 33 0.80 -8.08 -32.77
N ALA A 34 1.94 -7.74 -33.40
CA ALA A 34 2.93 -6.81 -32.84
C ALA A 34 2.78 -5.36 -33.31
N GLN A 35 1.70 -5.02 -34.02
CA GLN A 35 1.50 -3.65 -34.53
C GLN A 35 0.07 -3.16 -34.29
N SER A 36 -0.35 -3.06 -33.04
CA SER A 36 -1.35 -2.06 -32.66
C SER A 36 -0.62 -0.96 -31.89
N PRO A 37 -0.54 0.26 -32.41
CA PRO A 37 0.27 1.33 -31.79
C PRO A 37 -0.24 1.74 -30.40
N HIS A 38 -1.45 1.43 -30.02
CA HIS A 38 -2.00 1.68 -28.68
C HIS A 38 -3.06 0.63 -28.34
N PRO A 39 -2.72 -0.42 -27.56
CA PRO A 39 -3.70 -1.34 -27.01
C PRO A 39 -4.68 -0.65 -26.05
N PHE A 40 -4.40 0.58 -25.67
CA PHE A 40 -5.16 1.38 -24.72
C PHE A 40 -5.70 2.61 -25.44
N GLY A 41 -7.02 2.74 -25.56
CA GLY A 41 -7.60 3.98 -26.09
C GLY A 41 -7.13 5.20 -25.30
N THR A 42 -6.95 6.33 -26.00
CA THR A 42 -6.66 7.59 -25.33
C THR A 42 -7.71 7.84 -24.23
N PRO A 43 -7.31 8.12 -22.98
CA PRO A 43 -8.26 8.45 -21.93
C PRO A 43 -9.03 9.71 -22.32
N THR A 44 -10.30 9.57 -22.66
CA THR A 44 -11.18 10.72 -22.88
C THR A 44 -11.92 10.97 -21.59
N ALA A 45 -11.59 12.05 -20.89
CA ALA A 45 -12.38 12.52 -19.77
C ALA A 45 -13.73 13.02 -20.31
N ASP A 46 -14.80 12.32 -19.98
CA ASP A 46 -16.15 12.83 -20.11
C ASP A 46 -16.43 13.69 -18.91
N ALA A 47 -16.79 14.97 -19.11
CA ALA A 47 -17.10 15.89 -18.04
C ALA A 47 -18.29 15.43 -17.16
N THR A 48 -19.19 14.60 -17.72
CA THR A 48 -20.34 14.05 -17.00
C THR A 48 -20.03 12.74 -16.28
N ASN A 49 -19.06 11.97 -16.80
CA ASN A 49 -18.58 10.72 -16.20
C ASN A 49 -17.05 10.64 -16.25
N PRO A 50 -16.34 11.20 -15.27
CA PRO A 50 -14.88 11.25 -15.27
C PRO A 50 -14.19 9.88 -15.26
N ALA A 51 -14.91 8.81 -14.93
CA ALA A 51 -14.42 7.45 -15.01
C ALA A 51 -14.60 6.78 -16.38
N ALA A 52 -15.26 7.43 -17.34
CA ALA A 52 -15.59 6.82 -18.64
C ALA A 52 -14.34 6.46 -19.47
N GLY A 53 -13.24 7.21 -19.33
CA GLY A 53 -11.96 6.93 -19.97
C GLY A 53 -11.16 5.81 -19.29
N ILE A 54 -11.49 5.44 -18.06
CA ILE A 54 -10.78 4.43 -17.25
C ILE A 54 -11.46 3.08 -17.46
N ARG A 55 -11.02 2.31 -18.44
CA ARG A 55 -11.70 1.09 -18.89
C ARG A 55 -10.72 -0.05 -19.13
N ALA A 56 -11.26 -1.28 -19.26
CA ALA A 56 -10.49 -2.44 -19.61
C ALA A 56 -9.87 -2.31 -21.01
N VAL A 57 -8.66 -2.84 -21.14
CA VAL A 57 -8.02 -2.99 -22.46
C VAL A 57 -8.85 -3.93 -23.32
N PRO A 58 -9.15 -3.57 -24.57
CA PRO A 58 -9.81 -4.47 -25.52
C PRO A 58 -8.97 -5.72 -25.81
N GLY A 59 -9.62 -6.87 -26.00
CA GLY A 59 -8.98 -8.10 -26.42
C GLY A 59 -8.69 -9.09 -25.29
N SER A 60 -7.69 -9.95 -25.48
CA SER A 60 -7.31 -10.99 -24.51
C SER A 60 -6.74 -10.40 -23.24
N ARG A 61 -7.11 -10.96 -22.08
CA ARG A 61 -6.56 -10.60 -20.78
C ARG A 61 -5.11 -11.07 -20.60
N ALA A 62 -4.69 -12.11 -21.32
CA ALA A 62 -3.33 -12.65 -21.28
C ALA A 62 -2.43 -11.91 -22.28
N GLN A 63 -1.96 -10.72 -21.94
CA GLN A 63 -1.12 -9.88 -22.81
C GLN A 63 0.29 -9.65 -22.25
N GLY A 64 0.93 -10.71 -21.78
CA GLY A 64 2.28 -10.62 -21.21
C GLY A 64 2.32 -9.75 -19.96
N TRP A 65 3.26 -8.77 -19.91
CA TRP A 65 3.44 -7.88 -18.76
C TRP A 65 2.23 -6.96 -18.50
N LEU A 66 1.31 -6.78 -19.46
CA LEU A 66 0.05 -6.03 -19.36
C LEU A 66 -1.14 -6.94 -19.01
N GLY A 67 -0.90 -8.22 -18.73
CA GLY A 67 -1.96 -9.17 -18.47
C GLY A 67 -2.89 -8.70 -17.35
N GLN A 68 -4.20 -8.87 -17.55
CA GLN A 68 -5.22 -8.70 -16.53
C GLN A 68 -5.63 -10.09 -16.05
N GLY A 69 -5.28 -10.43 -14.79
CA GLY A 69 -5.51 -11.76 -14.22
C GLY A 69 -6.98 -12.10 -14.01
N ARG A 70 -7.83 -11.09 -13.77
CA ARG A 70 -9.29 -11.24 -13.55
C ARG A 70 -10.05 -9.97 -13.93
N SER A 71 -11.40 -10.05 -13.94
CA SER A 71 -12.25 -8.86 -14.10
C SER A 71 -12.15 -7.95 -12.87
N GLU A 72 -12.46 -6.66 -13.06
CA GLU A 72 -12.87 -5.81 -11.95
C GLU A 72 -14.09 -6.40 -11.25
N VAL A 73 -14.18 -6.20 -9.95
CA VAL A 73 -15.40 -6.46 -9.18
C VAL A 73 -16.29 -5.23 -9.30
N LEU A 74 -17.56 -5.45 -9.66
CA LEU A 74 -18.55 -4.38 -9.84
C LEU A 74 -19.65 -4.51 -8.78
N ALA A 75 -20.07 -3.39 -8.19
CA ALA A 75 -21.15 -3.38 -7.20
C ALA A 75 -21.84 -2.01 -7.13
N ARG A 76 -23.08 -1.98 -6.60
CA ARG A 76 -23.88 -0.75 -6.50
C ARG A 76 -24.26 -0.34 -5.08
N HIS A 77 -24.17 -1.23 -4.10
CA HIS A 77 -24.57 -0.94 -2.72
C HIS A 77 -23.37 -0.74 -1.80
N GLY A 78 -22.25 -1.37 -2.10
CA GLY A 78 -21.03 -1.24 -1.33
C GLY A 78 -19.90 -2.10 -1.87
N MET A 79 -18.67 -1.74 -1.48
CA MET A 79 -17.44 -2.38 -1.94
C MET A 79 -16.38 -2.37 -0.85
N VAL A 80 -15.64 -3.46 -0.73
CA VAL A 80 -14.43 -3.55 0.09
C VAL A 80 -13.32 -4.21 -0.72
N ALA A 81 -12.11 -3.65 -0.70
CA ALA A 81 -10.93 -4.23 -1.34
C ALA A 81 -9.76 -4.21 -0.37
N THR A 82 -9.13 -5.38 -0.14
CA THR A 82 -8.01 -5.50 0.79
C THR A 82 -7.16 -6.74 0.49
N SER A 83 -6.05 -6.91 1.23
CA SER A 83 -5.03 -7.95 1.02
C SER A 83 -5.35 -9.31 1.65
N ASP A 84 -6.57 -9.51 2.17
CA ASP A 84 -7.01 -10.76 2.79
C ASP A 84 -8.51 -10.99 2.55
N PRO A 85 -8.94 -12.18 2.04
CA PRO A 85 -10.34 -12.46 1.75
C PRO A 85 -11.26 -12.45 2.98
N LEU A 86 -10.77 -12.90 4.15
CA LEU A 86 -11.57 -12.90 5.38
C LEU A 86 -11.85 -11.49 5.87
N ALA A 87 -10.87 -10.59 5.69
CA ALA A 87 -11.02 -9.18 6.00
C ALA A 87 -11.97 -8.46 5.03
N ALA A 88 -11.86 -8.74 3.72
CA ALA A 88 -12.79 -8.21 2.72
C ALA A 88 -14.25 -8.61 3.03
N GLN A 89 -14.45 -9.89 3.37
CA GLN A 89 -15.77 -10.43 3.76
C GLN A 89 -16.29 -9.80 5.06
N ALA A 90 -15.40 -9.52 6.04
CA ALA A 90 -15.83 -8.87 7.29
C ALA A 90 -16.37 -7.46 7.04
N GLY A 91 -15.67 -6.68 6.21
CA GLY A 91 -16.16 -5.35 5.81
C GLY A 91 -17.47 -5.44 5.02
N LEU A 92 -17.60 -6.37 4.09
CA LEU A 92 -18.83 -6.58 3.32
C LEU A 92 -20.01 -6.96 4.23
N GLU A 93 -19.79 -7.82 5.22
CA GLU A 93 -20.83 -8.20 6.20
C GLU A 93 -21.35 -6.98 6.97
N ILE A 94 -20.46 -6.07 7.38
CA ILE A 94 -20.85 -4.81 8.04
C ILE A 94 -21.69 -3.93 7.10
N LEU A 95 -21.29 -3.77 5.85
CA LEU A 95 -22.06 -2.98 4.86
C LEU A 95 -23.45 -3.58 4.64
N GLN A 96 -23.57 -4.89 4.50
CA GLN A 96 -24.84 -5.60 4.30
C GLN A 96 -25.78 -5.52 5.52
N ARG A 97 -25.23 -5.40 6.72
CA ARG A 97 -26.00 -5.19 7.96
C ARG A 97 -26.38 -3.74 8.21
N GLY A 98 -26.08 -2.82 7.29
CA GLY A 98 -26.43 -1.41 7.39
C GLY A 98 -25.38 -0.52 8.04
N GLY A 99 -24.19 -1.01 8.33
CA GLY A 99 -23.02 -0.18 8.66
C GLY A 99 -22.54 0.61 7.45
N ASN A 100 -21.81 1.70 7.69
CA ASN A 100 -21.24 2.54 6.65
C ASN A 100 -19.81 2.10 6.24
N ALA A 101 -19.20 2.81 5.29
CA ALA A 101 -17.85 2.53 4.79
C ALA A 101 -16.78 2.62 5.89
N ILE A 102 -16.98 3.47 6.90
CA ILE A 102 -16.06 3.64 8.02
C ILE A 102 -16.12 2.45 8.96
N ASP A 103 -17.32 2.00 9.31
CA ASP A 103 -17.56 0.80 10.11
C ASP A 103 -16.95 -0.44 9.43
N ALA A 104 -17.16 -0.56 8.11
CA ALA A 104 -16.61 -1.64 7.29
C ALA A 104 -15.08 -1.62 7.22
N ALA A 105 -14.48 -0.43 7.11
CA ALA A 105 -13.04 -0.28 7.10
C ALA A 105 -12.41 -0.68 8.44
N VAL A 106 -13.02 -0.31 9.56
CA VAL A 106 -12.54 -0.72 10.90
C VAL A 106 -12.70 -2.23 11.09
N ALA A 107 -13.82 -2.82 10.70
CA ALA A 107 -14.03 -4.27 10.82
C ALA A 107 -13.06 -5.08 9.95
N ALA A 108 -12.82 -4.66 8.70
CA ALA A 108 -11.83 -5.28 7.83
C ALA A 108 -10.41 -5.11 8.38
N GLY A 109 -10.06 -3.91 8.88
CA GLY A 109 -8.78 -3.62 9.52
C GLY A 109 -8.54 -4.50 10.74
N ALA A 110 -9.53 -4.65 11.61
CA ALA A 110 -9.45 -5.52 12.79
C ALA A 110 -9.25 -7.00 12.43
N VAL A 111 -9.85 -7.48 11.34
CA VAL A 111 -9.59 -8.86 10.86
C VAL A 111 -8.16 -8.97 10.34
N LEU A 112 -7.64 -7.97 9.62
CA LEU A 112 -6.23 -7.94 9.20
C LEU A 112 -5.28 -7.93 10.40
N ASP A 113 -5.63 -7.28 11.51
CA ASP A 113 -4.84 -7.31 12.76
C ASP A 113 -4.74 -8.73 13.35
N VAL A 114 -5.60 -9.64 12.94
CA VAL A 114 -5.57 -11.06 13.32
C VAL A 114 -4.84 -11.89 12.25
N THR A 115 -5.24 -11.75 10.97
CA THR A 115 -4.78 -12.63 9.88
C THR A 115 -3.46 -12.21 9.26
N SER A 116 -3.02 -10.98 9.51
CA SER A 116 -1.84 -10.35 8.85
C SER A 116 -0.88 -9.70 9.85
N GLN A 117 -0.64 -10.32 11.00
CA GLN A 117 0.19 -9.75 12.08
C GLN A 117 1.67 -9.54 11.70
N ASN A 118 2.13 -10.15 10.62
CA ASN A 118 3.42 -9.86 10.01
C ASN A 118 3.49 -8.44 9.42
N ASP A 119 2.38 -7.89 8.96
CA ASP A 119 2.28 -6.60 8.25
C ASP A 119 1.63 -5.50 9.10
N THR A 120 0.70 -5.87 10.00
CA THR A 120 -0.15 -4.96 10.77
C THR A 120 -0.48 -5.52 12.15
N GLY A 121 -1.30 -4.81 12.95
CA GLY A 121 -1.74 -5.25 14.28
C GLY A 121 -2.11 -4.06 15.16
N ILE A 122 -2.87 -4.30 16.22
CA ILE A 122 -3.26 -3.26 17.20
C ILE A 122 -2.06 -2.56 17.87
N GLY A 123 -0.85 -3.11 17.75
CA GLY A 123 0.42 -2.50 18.16
C GLY A 123 1.10 -1.65 17.08
N GLY A 124 0.41 -1.34 15.98
CA GLY A 124 0.88 -0.54 14.83
C GLY A 124 0.36 0.89 14.79
N ASP A 125 0.50 1.51 13.60
CA ASP A 125 0.02 2.87 13.29
C ASP A 125 -0.97 2.84 12.11
N LEU A 126 -1.85 3.85 12.03
CA LEU A 126 -2.90 3.94 11.04
C LEU A 126 -2.99 5.34 10.43
N PHE A 127 -3.14 5.41 9.09
CA PHE A 127 -3.53 6.62 8.37
C PHE A 127 -4.77 6.35 7.53
N ALA A 128 -5.64 7.35 7.40
CA ALA A 128 -6.82 7.23 6.55
C ALA A 128 -7.17 8.54 5.85
N LEU A 129 -7.72 8.42 4.63
CA LEU A 129 -8.47 9.45 3.94
C LEU A 129 -9.94 9.02 3.93
N VAL A 130 -10.82 9.88 4.41
CA VAL A 130 -12.25 9.60 4.56
C VAL A 130 -13.04 10.66 3.78
N TRP A 131 -13.69 10.24 2.70
CA TRP A 131 -14.70 11.08 2.04
C TRP A 131 -16.04 10.90 2.74
N SER A 132 -16.54 11.97 3.31
CA SER A 132 -17.90 12.04 3.87
C SER A 132 -18.87 12.56 2.80
N ALA A 133 -19.76 11.72 2.33
CA ALA A 133 -20.77 12.09 1.35
C ALA A 133 -21.76 13.13 1.92
N ARG A 134 -22.05 13.04 3.23
CA ARG A 134 -22.89 14.02 3.95
C ARG A 134 -22.27 15.41 3.95
N ASP A 135 -20.98 15.49 4.28
CA ASP A 135 -20.28 16.77 4.43
C ASP A 135 -19.71 17.26 3.09
N ARG A 136 -19.70 16.39 2.05
CA ARG A 136 -19.04 16.60 0.76
C ARG A 136 -17.59 17.06 0.92
N LYS A 137 -16.88 16.44 1.85
CA LYS A 137 -15.51 16.81 2.21
C LYS A 137 -14.64 15.56 2.40
N LEU A 138 -13.39 15.67 1.97
CA LEU A 138 -12.32 14.70 2.26
C LEU A 138 -11.61 15.10 3.55
N TYR A 139 -11.48 14.16 4.47
CA TYR A 139 -10.79 14.31 5.74
C TYR A 139 -9.57 13.41 5.79
N GLY A 140 -8.47 13.89 6.34
CA GLY A 140 -7.28 13.10 6.63
C GLY A 140 -7.19 12.75 8.11
N LEU A 141 -6.87 11.49 8.43
CA LEU A 141 -6.56 11.04 9.78
C LEU A 141 -5.11 10.56 9.83
N ALA A 142 -4.29 11.19 10.67
CA ALA A 142 -2.94 10.79 10.98
C ALA A 142 -2.88 10.23 12.41
N SER A 143 -2.81 8.90 12.53
CA SER A 143 -2.64 8.20 13.80
C SER A 143 -1.26 7.54 13.84
N ALA A 144 -0.22 8.37 13.65
CA ALA A 144 1.18 8.00 13.83
C ALA A 144 1.57 8.17 15.29
N GLY A 145 2.11 7.12 15.88
CA GLY A 145 2.60 7.18 17.23
C GLY A 145 3.85 8.05 17.40
N TRP A 146 3.96 8.67 18.52
CA TRP A 146 5.12 9.51 18.86
C TRP A 146 6.20 8.78 19.65
N ALA A 147 7.41 9.34 19.68
CA ALA A 147 8.51 8.87 20.51
C ALA A 147 8.16 8.98 22.00
N PRO A 148 8.57 8.02 22.85
CA PRO A 148 8.52 8.18 24.29
C PRO A 148 9.15 9.50 24.77
N ALA A 149 8.65 10.09 25.85
CA ALA A 149 9.16 11.35 26.39
C ALA A 149 10.65 11.29 26.78
N ALA A 150 11.17 10.10 27.07
CA ALA A 150 12.58 9.89 27.39
C ALA A 150 13.52 9.89 26.18
N TRP A 151 12.99 9.83 24.92
CA TRP A 151 13.84 9.68 23.75
C TRP A 151 14.44 11.01 23.30
N THR A 152 15.77 11.09 23.42
CA THR A 152 16.62 12.17 22.87
C THR A 152 17.79 11.52 22.12
N PRO A 153 18.59 12.24 21.33
CA PRO A 153 19.83 11.69 20.78
C PRO A 153 20.74 11.09 21.88
N GLN A 154 20.84 11.74 23.04
CA GLN A 154 21.65 11.30 24.19
C GLN A 154 21.12 9.99 24.78
N TYR A 155 19.80 9.77 24.79
CA TYR A 155 19.23 8.49 25.22
C TYR A 155 19.85 7.32 24.44
N PHE A 156 20.03 7.47 23.12
CA PHE A 156 20.62 6.44 22.28
C PHE A 156 22.13 6.39 22.39
N THR A 157 22.81 7.52 22.34
CA THR A 157 24.29 7.57 22.31
C THR A 157 24.94 7.31 23.64
N GLU A 158 24.40 7.84 24.75
CA GLU A 158 25.00 7.74 26.06
C GLU A 158 24.44 6.58 26.88
N ARG A 159 23.10 6.41 26.91
CA ARG A 159 22.47 5.34 27.70
C ARG A 159 22.51 3.99 27.01
N LEU A 160 22.24 3.92 25.70
CA LEU A 160 22.24 2.67 24.93
C LEU A 160 23.59 2.39 24.24
N GLY A 161 24.47 3.38 24.11
CA GLY A 161 25.79 3.25 23.51
C GLY A 161 25.75 3.01 21.99
N VAL A 162 24.69 3.47 21.29
CA VAL A 162 24.50 3.25 19.84
C VAL A 162 24.44 4.57 19.07
N GLY A 163 24.97 4.57 17.84
CA GLY A 163 24.99 5.74 16.94
C GLY A 163 23.78 5.84 16.01
N TYR A 164 22.72 5.07 16.25
CA TYR A 164 21.50 5.02 15.44
C TYR A 164 20.31 4.58 16.29
N VAL A 165 19.09 4.83 15.83
CA VAL A 165 17.90 4.24 16.45
C VAL A 165 17.77 2.80 15.98
N PRO A 166 17.67 1.80 16.89
CA PRO A 166 17.60 0.39 16.52
C PRO A 166 16.47 0.07 15.54
N GLY A 167 16.70 -0.88 14.63
CA GLY A 167 15.70 -1.37 13.69
C GLY A 167 14.69 -2.35 14.27
N GLY A 168 14.94 -2.86 15.50
CA GLY A 168 14.09 -3.82 16.21
C GLY A 168 14.23 -3.71 17.72
N GLY A 169 13.49 -4.53 18.45
CA GLY A 169 13.43 -4.48 19.90
C GLY A 169 12.63 -3.28 20.44
N VAL A 170 12.51 -3.18 21.77
CA VAL A 170 11.66 -2.17 22.43
C VAL A 170 12.12 -0.73 22.22
N ASN A 171 13.40 -0.52 21.92
CA ASN A 171 13.96 0.81 21.64
C ASN A 171 13.77 1.26 20.18
N ALA A 172 13.04 0.49 19.37
CA ALA A 172 12.51 0.89 18.08
C ALA A 172 11.01 1.24 18.13
N THR A 173 10.33 1.02 19.27
CA THR A 173 8.88 1.11 19.40
C THR A 173 8.46 2.51 19.83
N THR A 174 7.71 3.22 18.97
CA THR A 174 6.96 4.43 19.36
C THR A 174 5.59 4.03 19.91
N VAL A 175 4.84 4.97 20.48
CA VAL A 175 3.47 4.70 20.98
C VAL A 175 2.62 4.15 19.83
N PRO A 176 1.95 3.00 19.97
CA PRO A 176 1.08 2.48 18.91
C PRO A 176 -0.14 3.37 18.68
N GLY A 177 -0.39 3.76 17.42
CA GLY A 177 -1.47 4.68 17.07
C GLY A 177 -2.75 4.02 16.55
N ALA A 178 -2.72 2.75 16.15
CA ALA A 178 -3.78 2.10 15.39
C ALA A 178 -5.15 2.11 16.07
N VAL A 179 -5.21 1.71 17.35
CA VAL A 179 -6.47 1.64 18.11
C VAL A 179 -7.11 3.04 18.28
N ALA A 180 -6.29 4.07 18.49
CA ALA A 180 -6.77 5.45 18.55
C ALA A 180 -7.29 5.94 17.20
N GLY A 181 -6.68 5.49 16.10
CA GLY A 181 -7.16 5.77 14.76
C GLY A 181 -8.53 5.15 14.49
N TYR A 182 -8.73 3.89 14.85
CA TYR A 182 -10.05 3.24 14.75
C TYR A 182 -11.12 3.97 15.59
N ASP A 183 -10.79 4.30 16.83
CA ASP A 183 -11.69 5.06 17.72
C ASP A 183 -12.08 6.42 17.15
N ALA A 184 -11.11 7.16 16.63
CA ALA A 184 -11.35 8.47 16.02
C ALA A 184 -12.25 8.37 14.76
N MET A 185 -12.05 7.34 13.94
CA MET A 185 -12.89 7.10 12.76
C MET A 185 -14.32 6.77 13.15
N LEU A 186 -14.53 5.82 14.06
CA LEU A 186 -15.86 5.40 14.54
C LEU A 186 -16.57 6.55 15.25
N THR A 187 -15.90 7.27 16.14
CA THR A 187 -16.47 8.39 16.90
C THR A 187 -16.97 9.51 15.99
N ARG A 188 -16.23 9.82 14.92
CA ARG A 188 -16.58 10.96 14.06
C ARG A 188 -17.58 10.61 12.97
N PHE A 189 -17.41 9.45 12.34
CA PHE A 189 -18.14 9.08 11.13
C PHE A 189 -18.84 7.72 11.20
N GLY A 190 -18.48 6.86 12.15
CA GLY A 190 -19.07 5.55 12.30
C GLY A 190 -20.53 5.59 12.76
N THR A 191 -21.22 4.48 12.55
CA THR A 191 -22.56 4.22 13.04
C THR A 191 -22.58 3.06 14.04
N LEU A 192 -21.50 2.28 14.10
CA LEU A 192 -21.30 1.13 14.96
C LEU A 192 -20.22 1.39 16.01
N THR A 193 -20.21 0.57 17.03
CA THR A 193 -19.25 0.60 18.15
C THR A 193 -18.09 -0.37 17.93
N PHE A 194 -17.05 -0.29 18.76
CA PHE A 194 -16.01 -1.33 18.81
C PHE A 194 -16.57 -2.72 19.07
N ARG A 195 -17.65 -2.85 19.86
CA ARG A 195 -18.29 -4.14 20.13
C ARG A 195 -18.70 -4.83 18.83
N GLU A 196 -19.29 -4.08 17.92
CA GLU A 196 -19.85 -4.59 16.67
C GLU A 196 -18.76 -4.77 15.60
N THR A 197 -17.88 -3.80 15.44
CA THR A 197 -16.85 -3.83 14.39
C THR A 197 -15.72 -4.82 14.67
N LEU A 198 -15.39 -5.11 15.95
CA LEU A 198 -14.32 -6.05 16.32
C LEU A 198 -14.81 -7.50 16.49
N GLU A 199 -16.12 -7.78 16.39
CA GLU A 199 -16.70 -9.10 16.72
C GLU A 199 -16.10 -10.23 15.87
N ARG A 200 -16.05 -10.04 14.55
CA ARG A 200 -15.52 -11.07 13.65
C ARG A 200 -14.02 -11.30 13.87
N ALA A 201 -13.24 -10.24 14.13
CA ALA A 201 -11.83 -10.34 14.45
C ALA A 201 -11.58 -11.11 15.76
N ALA A 202 -12.30 -10.77 16.82
CA ALA A 202 -12.20 -11.47 18.11
C ALA A 202 -12.56 -12.96 18.00
N ARG A 203 -13.58 -13.29 17.20
CA ARG A 203 -13.99 -14.67 16.92
C ARG A 203 -12.92 -15.43 16.13
N LEU A 204 -12.41 -14.88 15.03
CA LEU A 204 -11.33 -15.49 14.23
C LEU A 204 -10.07 -15.73 15.06
N ALA A 205 -9.68 -14.77 15.90
CA ALA A 205 -8.54 -14.94 16.78
C ALA A 205 -8.72 -16.08 17.78
N ALA A 206 -9.94 -16.29 18.31
CA ALA A 206 -10.27 -17.36 19.26
C ALA A 206 -10.43 -18.73 18.59
N GLU A 207 -11.22 -18.81 17.51
CA GLU A 207 -11.59 -20.06 16.85
C GLU A 207 -10.53 -20.52 15.85
N GLY A 208 -9.82 -19.57 15.22
CA GLY A 208 -8.75 -19.78 14.25
C GLY A 208 -9.15 -19.44 12.82
N TRP A 209 -8.12 -19.28 12.00
CA TRP A 209 -8.22 -19.00 10.57
C TRP A 209 -7.23 -19.86 9.78
N PRO A 210 -7.51 -20.20 8.50
CA PRO A 210 -6.58 -20.95 7.66
C PRO A 210 -5.38 -20.06 7.26
N LEU A 211 -4.18 -20.63 7.32
CA LEU A 211 -2.95 -19.96 6.91
C LEU A 211 -2.77 -20.06 5.38
N ALA A 212 -2.88 -18.93 4.69
CA ALA A 212 -2.72 -18.85 3.25
C ALA A 212 -1.25 -18.86 2.82
N GLU A 213 -1.00 -19.12 1.53
CA GLU A 213 0.35 -19.33 0.96
C GLU A 213 1.29 -18.15 1.19
N ARG A 214 0.83 -16.92 0.93
CA ARG A 214 1.66 -15.73 1.11
C ARG A 214 2.01 -15.51 2.57
N ARG A 215 1.04 -15.69 3.47
CA ARG A 215 1.25 -15.53 4.92
C ARG A 215 2.16 -16.60 5.48
N HIS A 216 2.06 -17.81 4.98
CA HIS A 216 2.98 -18.90 5.34
C HIS A 216 4.43 -18.55 4.95
N ALA A 217 4.66 -18.13 3.70
CA ALA A 217 5.98 -17.73 3.23
C ALA A 217 6.59 -16.57 4.03
N ASP A 218 5.77 -15.56 4.39
CA ASP A 218 6.20 -14.44 5.23
C ASP A 218 6.58 -14.91 6.66
N LEU A 219 5.84 -15.87 7.23
CA LEU A 219 6.17 -16.49 8.53
C LEU A 219 7.47 -17.30 8.46
N GLU A 220 7.65 -18.13 7.44
CA GLU A 220 8.89 -18.89 7.23
C GLU A 220 10.11 -17.95 7.15
N ALA A 221 10.01 -16.88 6.37
CA ALA A 221 11.07 -15.88 6.26
C ALA A 221 11.35 -15.13 7.57
N SER A 222 10.42 -15.14 8.53
CA SER A 222 10.49 -14.38 9.78
C SER A 222 10.84 -15.24 11.01
N VAL A 223 11.03 -16.54 10.86
CA VAL A 223 11.30 -17.45 12.00
C VAL A 223 12.44 -16.93 12.88
N GLY A 224 13.57 -16.50 12.29
CA GLY A 224 14.70 -15.97 13.04
C GLY A 224 14.39 -14.70 13.85
N VAL A 225 13.56 -13.80 13.34
CA VAL A 225 13.10 -12.61 14.06
C VAL A 225 12.20 -13.00 15.23
N LEU A 226 11.28 -13.93 15.01
CA LEU A 226 10.32 -14.38 16.02
C LEU A 226 10.98 -15.20 17.14
N GLN A 227 12.04 -15.94 16.84
CA GLN A 227 12.84 -16.65 17.84
C GLN A 227 13.67 -15.72 18.72
N GLY A 228 13.88 -14.49 18.30
CA GLY A 228 14.59 -13.46 19.09
C GLY A 228 13.84 -12.99 20.34
N ASP A 229 12.52 -13.20 20.43
CA ASP A 229 11.70 -12.91 21.59
C ASP A 229 10.88 -14.14 22.02
N PRO A 230 11.01 -14.63 23.26
CA PRO A 230 10.30 -15.83 23.72
C PRO A 230 8.77 -15.73 23.58
N GLU A 231 8.19 -14.54 23.80
CA GLU A 231 6.74 -14.35 23.66
C GLU A 231 6.30 -14.32 22.20
N SER A 232 7.14 -13.81 21.29
CA SER A 232 6.90 -13.87 19.85
C SER A 232 6.98 -15.29 19.34
N SER A 233 8.02 -16.03 19.72
CA SER A 233 8.16 -17.46 19.39
C SER A 233 6.95 -18.27 19.85
N GLN A 234 6.52 -18.09 21.11
CA GLN A 234 5.37 -18.78 21.68
C GLN A 234 4.02 -18.41 21.00
N THR A 235 3.92 -17.19 20.46
CA THR A 235 2.68 -16.68 19.87
C THR A 235 2.52 -17.11 18.41
N PHE A 236 3.61 -17.12 17.64
CA PHE A 236 3.56 -17.26 16.18
C PHE A 236 4.16 -18.55 15.63
N LEU A 237 4.97 -19.27 16.42
CA LEU A 237 5.63 -20.48 15.96
C LEU A 237 5.05 -21.73 16.63
N VAL A 238 5.14 -22.84 15.93
CA VAL A 238 4.83 -24.20 16.42
C VAL A 238 6.15 -24.97 16.43
N ASP A 239 6.58 -25.42 17.61
CA ASP A 239 7.87 -26.11 17.79
C ASP A 239 9.06 -25.34 17.21
N GLY A 240 9.01 -23.99 17.30
CA GLY A 240 10.05 -23.11 16.80
C GLY A 240 10.06 -22.89 15.28
N GLN A 241 9.08 -23.38 14.55
CA GLN A 241 8.93 -23.25 13.09
C GLN A 241 7.63 -22.52 12.73
N ALA A 242 7.50 -22.06 11.48
CA ALA A 242 6.25 -21.55 10.97
C ALA A 242 5.14 -22.62 11.07
N PRO A 243 3.90 -22.25 11.41
CA PRO A 243 2.77 -23.18 11.35
C PRO A 243 2.62 -23.78 9.94
N PRO A 244 2.09 -25.01 9.81
CA PRO A 244 1.97 -25.67 8.51
C PRO A 244 1.09 -24.86 7.56
N LEU A 245 1.46 -24.82 6.28
CA LEU A 245 0.64 -24.28 5.21
C LEU A 245 -0.76 -24.92 5.25
N TYR A 246 -1.82 -24.10 5.10
CA TYR A 246 -3.24 -24.47 5.25
C TYR A 246 -3.64 -24.94 6.65
N GLY A 247 -2.73 -24.84 7.62
CA GLY A 247 -3.02 -25.09 9.02
C GLY A 247 -3.97 -24.04 9.61
N ILE A 248 -4.65 -24.41 10.68
CA ILE A 248 -5.50 -23.47 11.44
C ILE A 248 -4.64 -22.77 12.50
N VAL A 249 -4.43 -21.47 12.32
CA VAL A 249 -3.74 -20.61 13.29
C VAL A 249 -4.75 -20.02 14.27
N ARG A 250 -4.39 -19.95 15.56
CA ARG A 250 -5.20 -19.34 16.63
C ARG A 250 -4.35 -18.38 17.45
N ASN A 251 -5.00 -17.32 17.92
CA ASN A 251 -4.38 -16.40 18.88
C ASN A 251 -5.40 -15.99 19.96
N PRO A 252 -5.68 -16.88 20.94
CA PRO A 252 -6.65 -16.60 21.99
C PRO A 252 -6.26 -15.43 22.90
N ARG A 253 -4.96 -15.08 22.96
CA ARG A 253 -4.47 -13.91 23.71
C ARG A 253 -4.88 -12.63 22.99
N LEU A 254 -4.76 -12.56 21.66
CA LEU A 254 -5.26 -11.43 20.88
C LEU A 254 -6.80 -11.33 20.93
N ALA A 255 -7.50 -12.45 20.92
CA ALA A 255 -8.95 -12.46 21.15
C ALA A 255 -9.31 -11.80 22.48
N SER A 256 -8.53 -12.03 23.55
CA SER A 256 -8.74 -11.38 24.84
C SER A 256 -8.52 -9.87 24.80
N ALA A 257 -7.48 -9.39 24.09
CA ALA A 257 -7.26 -7.97 23.87
C ALA A 257 -8.43 -7.31 23.11
N LEU A 258 -8.88 -7.93 22.01
CA LEU A 258 -10.01 -7.43 21.21
C LEU A 258 -11.30 -7.39 22.03
N ARG A 259 -11.56 -8.39 22.89
CA ARG A 259 -12.72 -8.37 23.81
C ARG A 259 -12.64 -7.25 24.86
N LEU A 260 -11.45 -6.93 25.35
CA LEU A 260 -11.28 -5.78 26.24
C LEU A 260 -11.60 -4.46 25.49
N LEU A 261 -11.13 -4.32 24.25
CA LEU A 261 -11.50 -3.16 23.41
C LEU A 261 -13.00 -3.09 23.15
N GLN A 262 -13.66 -4.21 22.93
CA GLN A 262 -15.12 -4.28 22.78
C GLN A 262 -15.88 -3.82 24.04
N GLN A 263 -15.33 -4.06 25.22
CA GLN A 263 -15.95 -3.76 26.52
C GLN A 263 -15.64 -2.35 27.02
N GLN A 264 -14.41 -1.88 26.85
CA GLN A 264 -13.87 -0.68 27.49
C GLN A 264 -13.43 0.40 26.50
N GLY A 265 -13.54 0.14 25.18
CA GLY A 265 -13.09 1.07 24.16
C GLY A 265 -11.57 1.28 24.17
N ARG A 266 -11.15 2.41 23.60
CA ARG A 266 -9.72 2.77 23.50
C ARG A 266 -8.99 2.86 24.85
N ASP A 267 -9.71 3.15 25.93
CA ASP A 267 -9.09 3.31 27.26
C ASP A 267 -8.48 2.00 27.77
N ALA A 268 -9.00 0.83 27.36
CA ALA A 268 -8.35 -0.45 27.61
C ALA A 268 -6.89 -0.49 27.10
N PHE A 269 -6.65 0.10 25.93
CA PHE A 269 -5.34 0.10 25.26
C PHE A 269 -4.40 1.17 25.78
N TYR A 270 -4.89 2.40 26.03
CA TYR A 270 -4.02 3.54 26.35
C TYR A 270 -3.92 3.84 27.85
N ARG A 271 -4.85 3.37 28.67
CA ARG A 271 -4.90 3.64 30.14
C ARG A 271 -5.08 2.39 30.98
N GLY A 272 -5.73 1.35 30.40
CA GLY A 272 -6.09 0.12 31.10
C GLY A 272 -4.98 -0.94 31.13
N ASP A 273 -5.44 -2.19 31.18
CA ASP A 273 -4.58 -3.38 31.34
C ASP A 273 -3.66 -3.63 30.16
N ILE A 274 -4.08 -3.28 28.93
CA ILE A 274 -3.24 -3.42 27.73
C ILE A 274 -2.08 -2.43 27.82
N ALA A 275 -2.33 -1.17 28.23
CA ALA A 275 -1.27 -0.19 28.46
C ALA A 275 -0.25 -0.67 29.51
N ALA A 276 -0.72 -1.27 30.61
CA ALA A 276 0.15 -1.86 31.61
C ALA A 276 1.08 -2.92 31.00
N ALA A 277 0.51 -3.86 30.26
CA ALA A 277 1.26 -4.94 29.65
C ALA A 277 2.28 -4.45 28.59
N ILE A 278 1.94 -3.41 27.80
CA ILE A 278 2.89 -2.77 26.88
C ILE A 278 4.09 -2.19 27.64
N VAL A 279 3.82 -1.39 28.69
CA VAL A 279 4.87 -0.75 29.47
C VAL A 279 5.74 -1.77 30.19
N ASP A 280 5.14 -2.82 30.78
CA ASP A 280 5.86 -3.90 31.43
C ASP A 280 6.79 -4.63 30.46
N LYS A 281 6.30 -4.97 29.26
CA LYS A 281 7.12 -5.58 28.20
C LYS A 281 8.31 -4.69 27.81
N ILE A 282 8.05 -3.40 27.59
CA ILE A 282 9.07 -2.43 27.18
C ILE A 282 10.12 -2.26 28.28
N ARG A 283 9.71 -2.09 29.53
CA ARG A 283 10.62 -1.90 30.67
C ARG A 283 11.45 -3.15 30.98
N ALA A 284 10.83 -4.32 30.95
CA ALA A 284 11.52 -5.59 31.15
C ALA A 284 12.65 -5.83 30.13
N ASN A 285 12.57 -5.21 28.95
CA ASN A 285 13.56 -5.29 27.89
C ASN A 285 14.42 -4.00 27.75
N GLY A 286 14.49 -3.15 28.79
CA GLY A 286 15.37 -1.99 28.85
C GLY A 286 14.89 -0.74 28.10
N GLY A 287 13.63 -0.72 27.63
CA GLY A 287 13.02 0.47 27.02
C GLY A 287 12.52 1.50 28.04
N ALA A 288 12.14 2.69 27.57
CA ALA A 288 11.83 3.84 28.42
C ALA A 288 10.38 4.35 28.30
N MET A 289 9.51 3.72 27.52
CA MET A 289 8.09 4.13 27.40
C MET A 289 7.39 4.05 28.76
N THR A 290 6.55 5.03 29.05
CA THR A 290 5.76 5.11 30.29
C THR A 290 4.26 4.98 30.00
N ARG A 291 3.48 4.87 31.07
CA ARG A 291 2.01 4.86 30.94
C ARG A 291 1.46 6.22 30.48
N GLU A 292 2.12 7.28 30.86
CA GLU A 292 1.80 8.65 30.45
C GLU A 292 2.03 8.84 28.96
N ASP A 293 3.09 8.24 28.39
CA ASP A 293 3.34 8.26 26.95
C ASP A 293 2.16 7.68 26.13
N LEU A 294 1.56 6.60 26.65
CA LEU A 294 0.36 5.99 26.07
C LEU A 294 -0.90 6.82 26.35
N ALA A 295 -1.13 7.19 27.62
CA ALA A 295 -2.38 7.82 28.06
C ALA A 295 -2.64 9.19 27.43
N GLU A 296 -1.59 9.93 27.09
CA GLU A 296 -1.66 11.26 26.48
C GLU A 296 -1.77 11.22 24.95
N PHE A 297 -1.52 10.07 24.32
CA PHE A 297 -1.54 9.96 22.86
C PHE A 297 -2.93 10.26 22.28
N GLN A 298 -2.94 11.13 21.25
CA GLN A 298 -4.12 11.46 20.47
C GLN A 298 -3.80 11.40 18.96
N PRO A 299 -4.69 10.82 18.16
CA PRO A 299 -4.62 10.92 16.70
C PRO A 299 -5.00 12.33 16.24
N GLU A 300 -4.58 12.71 15.04
CA GLU A 300 -4.83 14.05 14.49
C GLU A 300 -5.66 13.98 13.22
N TRP A 301 -6.74 14.78 13.18
CA TRP A 301 -7.42 15.10 11.93
C TRP A 301 -6.64 16.19 11.22
N VAL A 302 -6.18 15.93 9.99
CA VAL A 302 -5.35 16.81 9.19
C VAL A 302 -6.03 17.15 7.86
N GLU A 303 -5.73 18.32 7.27
CA GLU A 303 -6.16 18.62 5.92
C GLU A 303 -5.27 17.86 4.92
N PRO A 304 -5.85 17.05 3.99
CA PRO A 304 -5.09 16.39 2.95
C PRO A 304 -4.39 17.38 2.03
N VAL A 305 -3.20 17.04 1.55
CA VAL A 305 -2.49 17.80 0.51
C VAL A 305 -2.76 17.19 -0.86
N SER A 306 -2.76 18.02 -1.92
CA SER A 306 -3.09 17.56 -3.25
C SER A 306 -2.28 18.21 -4.36
N THR A 307 -2.34 17.60 -5.54
CA THR A 307 -1.96 18.24 -6.81
C THR A 307 -2.95 17.85 -7.89
N SER A 308 -3.14 18.70 -8.87
CA SER A 308 -3.84 18.33 -10.09
C SER A 308 -2.88 17.64 -11.06
N TYR A 309 -3.30 16.52 -11.65
CA TYR A 309 -2.57 15.79 -12.69
C TYR A 309 -3.52 15.45 -13.82
N HIS A 310 -3.29 16.05 -15.01
CA HIS A 310 -4.18 15.94 -16.18
C HIS A 310 -5.67 16.16 -15.84
N GLY A 311 -5.94 17.12 -14.93
CA GLY A 311 -7.28 17.49 -14.49
C GLY A 311 -7.94 16.53 -13.48
N TYR A 312 -7.18 15.61 -12.89
CA TYR A 312 -7.56 14.81 -11.72
C TYR A 312 -6.87 15.36 -10.48
N ASP A 313 -7.58 15.57 -9.38
CA ASP A 313 -7.02 16.01 -8.12
C ASP A 313 -6.60 14.78 -7.31
N VAL A 314 -5.29 14.59 -7.13
CA VAL A 314 -4.71 13.48 -6.39
C VAL A 314 -4.35 13.95 -4.98
N PHE A 315 -4.88 13.27 -3.97
CA PHE A 315 -4.74 13.62 -2.56
C PHE A 315 -3.88 12.60 -1.80
N GLN A 316 -3.11 13.12 -0.85
CA GLN A 316 -2.30 12.36 0.10
C GLN A 316 -2.41 13.01 1.49
N LEU A 317 -1.95 12.31 2.55
CA LEU A 317 -1.78 12.95 3.86
C LEU A 317 -0.50 13.79 3.87
N PRO A 318 -0.48 14.88 4.68
CA PRO A 318 0.72 15.69 4.87
C PRO A 318 1.83 14.94 5.61
N PRO A 319 3.04 15.52 5.76
CA PRO A 319 4.09 15.01 6.65
C PRO A 319 3.57 14.72 8.09
N PRO A 320 4.17 13.77 8.81
CA PRO A 320 5.43 13.09 8.54
C PRO A 320 5.33 11.92 7.55
N GLY A 321 4.17 11.72 6.91
CA GLY A 321 3.98 10.75 5.83
C GLY A 321 4.76 11.11 4.57
N GLN A 322 5.09 10.10 3.77
CA GLN A 322 5.84 10.28 2.52
C GLN A 322 4.95 10.62 1.29
N GLY A 323 3.65 10.89 1.50
CA GLY A 323 2.65 11.05 0.43
C GLY A 323 2.95 12.20 -0.54
N PHE A 324 3.54 13.30 -0.07
CA PHE A 324 3.85 14.43 -0.95
C PHE A 324 4.84 14.09 -2.07
N ALA A 325 5.66 13.03 -1.91
CA ALA A 325 6.54 12.57 -2.99
C ALA A 325 5.76 12.01 -4.20
N VAL A 326 4.58 11.40 -3.98
CA VAL A 326 3.67 11.00 -5.07
C VAL A 326 3.28 12.23 -5.90
N LEU A 327 2.80 13.26 -5.20
CA LEU A 327 2.29 14.49 -5.81
C LEU A 327 3.41 15.23 -6.56
N GLN A 328 4.62 15.24 -6.00
CA GLN A 328 5.79 15.82 -6.62
C GLN A 328 6.23 15.04 -7.87
N MET A 329 6.23 13.71 -7.84
CA MET A 329 6.51 12.88 -9.04
C MET A 329 5.52 13.19 -10.16
N LEU A 330 4.22 13.25 -9.87
CA LEU A 330 3.19 13.58 -10.86
C LEU A 330 3.41 14.99 -11.43
N ASN A 331 3.75 15.98 -10.58
CA ASN A 331 4.07 17.33 -11.04
C ASN A 331 5.30 17.37 -11.95
N ILE A 332 6.36 16.64 -11.60
CA ILE A 332 7.59 16.56 -12.41
C ILE A 332 7.26 15.94 -13.77
N LEU A 333 6.51 14.85 -13.82
CA LEU A 333 6.15 14.19 -15.07
C LEU A 333 5.27 15.08 -15.94
N GLU A 334 4.20 15.67 -15.40
CA GLU A 334 3.29 16.53 -16.17
C GLU A 334 3.99 17.77 -16.77
N VAL A 335 4.95 18.34 -16.02
CA VAL A 335 5.63 19.56 -16.45
C VAL A 335 6.85 19.28 -17.31
N CYS A 336 7.66 18.25 -16.99
CA CYS A 336 8.94 18.02 -17.64
C CYS A 336 8.84 17.17 -18.90
N VAL A 337 7.97 16.15 -18.93
CA VAL A 337 7.86 15.23 -20.07
C VAL A 337 7.58 15.98 -21.38
N PRO A 338 6.60 16.90 -21.46
CA PRO A 338 6.36 17.70 -22.68
C PRO A 338 7.54 18.62 -23.02
N LYS A 339 8.22 19.19 -22.03
CA LYS A 339 9.40 20.04 -22.26
C LYS A 339 10.60 19.28 -22.85
N LEU A 340 10.67 17.96 -22.61
CA LEU A 340 11.66 17.08 -23.20
C LEU A 340 11.24 16.56 -24.59
N GLY A 341 10.13 17.04 -25.14
CA GLY A 341 9.57 16.59 -26.41
C GLY A 341 9.00 15.17 -26.35
N GLN A 342 8.55 14.73 -25.19
CA GLN A 342 8.01 13.39 -24.95
C GLN A 342 6.54 13.46 -24.53
N ASN A 343 5.83 12.33 -24.67
CA ASN A 343 4.47 12.14 -24.20
C ASN A 343 4.30 10.72 -23.63
N LEU A 344 3.91 10.58 -22.36
CA LEU A 344 3.79 9.27 -21.70
C LEU A 344 2.75 8.38 -22.35
N THR A 345 1.63 8.95 -22.81
CA THR A 345 0.57 8.21 -23.49
C THR A 345 1.05 7.63 -24.82
N GLU A 346 1.85 8.40 -25.59
CA GLU A 346 2.38 7.98 -26.89
C GLU A 346 3.50 6.94 -26.74
N LEU A 347 4.42 7.15 -25.76
CA LEU A 347 5.49 6.20 -25.45
C LEU A 347 4.89 4.85 -25.00
N GLY A 348 3.99 4.91 -24.07
CA GLY A 348 3.42 3.71 -23.44
C GLY A 348 4.45 2.84 -22.72
N PRO A 349 3.98 1.88 -21.93
CA PRO A 349 4.84 1.04 -21.10
C PRO A 349 5.75 0.04 -21.85
N ALA A 350 5.60 -0.11 -23.16
CA ALA A 350 6.53 -0.91 -23.98
C ALA A 350 7.82 -0.15 -24.33
N ASP A 351 7.82 1.18 -24.21
CA ASP A 351 8.99 2.01 -24.51
C ASP A 351 9.88 2.16 -23.26
N PRO A 352 11.18 1.87 -23.35
CA PRO A 352 12.11 2.07 -22.22
C PRO A 352 12.25 3.54 -21.80
N THR A 353 11.93 4.53 -22.67
CA THR A 353 11.94 5.95 -22.31
C THR A 353 10.86 6.27 -21.29
N TYR A 354 9.70 5.65 -21.42
CA TYR A 354 8.61 5.76 -20.45
C TYR A 354 9.11 5.46 -19.02
N TRP A 355 9.69 4.30 -18.82
CA TRP A 355 10.20 3.86 -17.51
C TRP A 355 11.38 4.72 -17.01
N HIS A 356 12.27 5.10 -17.94
CA HIS A 356 13.37 6.00 -17.61
C HIS A 356 12.88 7.32 -17.02
N LEU A 357 11.88 7.97 -17.65
CA LEU A 357 11.31 9.23 -17.16
C LEU A 357 10.64 9.08 -15.80
N LEU A 358 9.91 7.99 -15.57
CA LEU A 358 9.31 7.69 -14.26
C LEU A 358 10.37 7.54 -13.17
N VAL A 359 11.45 6.82 -13.45
CA VAL A 359 12.56 6.61 -12.51
C VAL A 359 13.29 7.92 -12.21
N GLU A 360 13.54 8.75 -13.22
CA GLU A 360 14.21 10.05 -13.03
C GLU A 360 13.33 11.01 -12.20
N ALA A 361 12.03 11.07 -12.46
CA ALA A 361 11.09 11.83 -11.62
C ALA A 361 11.08 11.33 -10.16
N LYS A 362 11.11 10.02 -9.98
CA LYS A 362 11.22 9.39 -8.65
C LYS A 362 12.49 9.82 -7.92
N LYS A 363 13.64 9.76 -8.56
CA LYS A 363 14.94 10.15 -7.94
C LYS A 363 14.91 11.56 -7.42
N LEU A 364 14.31 12.49 -8.16
CA LEU A 364 14.19 13.90 -7.79
C LEU A 364 13.24 14.10 -6.61
N ALA A 365 12.05 13.49 -6.65
CA ALA A 365 11.06 13.60 -5.59
C ALA A 365 11.55 12.97 -4.28
N TYR A 366 12.26 11.84 -4.35
CA TYR A 366 12.79 11.18 -3.16
C TYR A 366 14.01 11.91 -2.57
N ALA A 367 14.79 12.64 -3.36
CA ALA A 367 15.81 13.52 -2.82
C ALA A 367 15.22 14.60 -1.92
N ASP A 368 14.12 15.22 -2.35
CA ASP A 368 13.37 16.19 -1.54
C ASP A 368 12.68 15.51 -0.33
N LEU A 369 12.11 14.33 -0.52
CA LEU A 369 11.49 13.56 0.54
C LEU A 369 12.45 13.33 1.72
N TYR A 370 13.64 12.82 1.45
CA TYR A 370 14.62 12.54 2.51
C TYR A 370 15.33 13.79 3.04
N THR A 371 15.25 14.90 2.33
CA THR A 371 15.79 16.18 2.80
C THR A 371 14.83 16.90 3.75
N TYR A 372 13.53 16.87 3.47
CA TYR A 372 12.57 17.77 4.14
C TYR A 372 11.55 17.08 5.04
N ASN A 373 11.27 15.76 4.84
CA ASN A 373 10.17 15.11 5.55
C ASN A 373 10.45 14.96 7.05
N ALA A 374 9.56 15.51 7.85
CA ALA A 374 9.60 15.43 9.31
C ALA A 374 8.23 15.74 9.91
N ASP A 375 8.08 15.56 11.22
CA ASP A 375 6.92 16.00 11.98
C ASP A 375 6.77 17.53 11.88
N PRO A 376 5.64 18.05 11.35
CA PRO A 376 5.42 19.49 11.17
C PRO A 376 5.40 20.28 12.48
N ALA A 377 5.15 19.63 13.62
CA ALA A 377 5.23 20.26 14.94
C ALA A 377 6.68 20.61 15.36
N PHE A 378 7.67 19.99 14.71
CA PHE A 378 9.09 20.14 15.06
C PHE A 378 9.94 20.74 13.94
N ALA A 379 9.50 20.66 12.69
CA ALA A 379 10.27 21.17 11.55
C ALA A 379 9.33 21.68 10.44
N ARG A 380 9.71 22.79 9.80
CA ARG A 380 8.96 23.32 8.67
C ARG A 380 9.26 22.53 7.39
N VAL A 381 8.25 21.84 6.86
CA VAL A 381 8.31 21.23 5.53
C VAL A 381 7.73 22.21 4.51
N PRO A 382 8.49 22.64 3.46
CA PRO A 382 8.05 23.68 2.54
C PRO A 382 7.11 23.14 1.45
N LEU A 383 5.96 22.58 1.84
CA LEU A 383 5.03 21.88 0.94
C LEU A 383 4.54 22.76 -0.21
N ASP A 384 4.19 24.04 0.04
CA ASP A 384 3.71 24.95 -0.99
C ASP A 384 4.73 25.07 -2.16
N ARG A 385 6.02 25.09 -1.84
CA ARG A 385 7.09 25.08 -2.84
C ARG A 385 7.19 23.73 -3.52
N LEU A 386 7.33 22.65 -2.73
CA LEU A 386 7.61 21.30 -3.25
C LEU A 386 6.48 20.78 -4.15
N LEU A 387 5.24 21.18 -3.91
CA LEU A 387 4.06 20.78 -4.68
C LEU A 387 3.70 21.75 -5.80
N SER A 388 4.47 22.85 -5.99
CA SER A 388 4.18 23.79 -7.07
C SER A 388 4.69 23.29 -8.43
N LYS A 389 3.92 23.53 -9.50
CA LYS A 389 4.33 23.28 -10.89
C LYS A 389 5.54 24.12 -11.28
N SER A 390 5.72 25.32 -10.69
CA SER A 390 6.88 26.17 -10.91
C SER A 390 8.16 25.52 -10.37
N TYR A 391 8.11 24.91 -9.19
CA TYR A 391 9.24 24.15 -8.66
C TYR A 391 9.56 22.94 -9.53
N ALA A 392 8.55 22.15 -9.92
CA ALA A 392 8.73 21.05 -10.85
C ALA A 392 9.43 21.48 -12.14
N ALA A 393 9.06 22.66 -12.67
CA ALA A 393 9.69 23.22 -13.86
C ALA A 393 11.21 23.50 -13.70
N THR A 394 11.67 23.82 -12.48
CA THR A 394 13.12 24.01 -12.19
C THR A 394 13.89 22.69 -12.19
N LEU A 395 13.20 21.57 -12.00
CA LEU A 395 13.82 20.25 -11.95
C LEU A 395 14.01 19.62 -13.34
N CYS A 396 13.31 20.12 -14.39
CA CYS A 396 13.33 19.51 -15.72
C CYS A 396 14.75 19.44 -16.32
N GLY A 397 15.58 20.45 -16.12
CA GLY A 397 16.98 20.47 -16.61
C GLY A 397 17.89 19.43 -15.95
N ARG A 398 17.41 18.71 -14.93
CA ARG A 398 18.12 17.60 -14.26
C ARG A 398 17.77 16.23 -14.84
N ILE A 399 16.81 16.16 -15.75
CA ILE A 399 16.41 14.93 -16.43
C ILE A 399 17.02 14.92 -17.82
N ASP A 400 17.95 13.99 -18.06
CA ASP A 400 18.45 13.70 -19.41
C ASP A 400 17.66 12.49 -19.96
N PRO A 401 16.86 12.64 -21.03
CA PRO A 401 16.05 11.53 -21.53
C PRO A 401 16.85 10.33 -22.07
N LYS A 402 18.18 10.48 -22.20
CA LYS A 402 19.07 9.46 -22.74
C LYS A 402 20.02 8.83 -21.71
N ALA A 403 20.21 9.46 -20.55
CA ALA A 403 21.17 9.01 -19.56
C ALA A 403 20.63 9.07 -18.12
N ALA A 404 20.83 8.00 -17.38
CA ALA A 404 20.40 7.89 -15.98
C ALA A 404 21.20 8.82 -15.07
N SER A 405 20.51 9.60 -14.25
CA SER A 405 21.13 10.43 -13.21
C SER A 405 21.50 9.59 -11.97
N ARG A 406 22.38 10.16 -11.12
CA ARG A 406 22.58 9.65 -9.77
C ARG A 406 21.54 10.27 -8.81
N PRO A 407 20.97 9.50 -7.87
CA PRO A 407 20.08 10.07 -6.86
C PRO A 407 20.84 11.01 -5.94
N GLY A 408 20.17 12.09 -5.49
CA GLY A 408 20.77 13.11 -4.64
C GLY A 408 21.02 12.66 -3.21
N VAL A 409 19.96 12.35 -2.48
CA VAL A 409 19.99 12.01 -1.05
C VAL A 409 19.61 10.54 -0.85
N PRO A 410 20.41 9.76 -0.10
CA PRO A 410 20.09 8.37 0.22
C PRO A 410 18.93 8.27 1.22
N GLY A 411 18.23 7.16 1.21
CA GLY A 411 17.17 6.83 2.17
C GLY A 411 16.29 5.68 1.67
N GLY A 412 15.41 5.22 2.53
CA GLY A 412 14.43 4.17 2.27
C GLY A 412 14.59 2.96 3.17
N ALA A 413 13.46 2.31 3.46
CA ALA A 413 13.38 1.06 4.21
C ALA A 413 12.29 0.18 3.61
N ALA A 414 12.53 -1.14 3.60
CA ALA A 414 11.49 -2.12 3.35
C ALA A 414 10.56 -2.20 4.57
N GLY A 415 9.28 -2.52 4.37
CA GLY A 415 8.33 -2.60 5.48
C GLY A 415 7.13 -3.49 5.17
N GLY A 416 6.58 -4.10 6.22
CA GLY A 416 5.29 -4.76 6.22
C GLY A 416 4.16 -3.75 6.43
N THR A 417 3.07 -3.90 5.68
CA THR A 417 1.94 -2.95 5.69
C THR A 417 0.73 -3.63 5.09
N ILE A 418 -0.47 -3.28 5.56
CA ILE A 418 -1.71 -3.58 4.83
C ILE A 418 -2.35 -2.29 4.32
N TYR A 419 -3.08 -2.41 3.22
CA TYR A 419 -3.96 -1.37 2.71
C TYR A 419 -5.37 -1.93 2.50
N LEU A 420 -6.37 -1.12 2.76
CA LEU A 420 -7.76 -1.40 2.44
C LEU A 420 -8.50 -0.17 1.95
N ALA A 421 -9.50 -0.40 1.11
CA ALA A 421 -10.49 0.59 0.72
C ALA A 421 -11.90 0.06 1.00
N ALA A 422 -12.81 0.94 1.38
CA ALA A 422 -14.22 0.63 1.57
C ALA A 422 -15.10 1.75 1.01
N ALA A 423 -16.26 1.40 0.48
CA ALA A 423 -17.27 2.34 -0.01
C ALA A 423 -18.67 1.82 0.29
N ASP A 424 -19.63 2.71 0.55
CA ASP A 424 -20.98 2.35 0.93
C ASP A 424 -22.07 2.92 -0.02
N ARG A 425 -23.31 2.52 0.20
CA ARG A 425 -24.47 2.94 -0.60
C ARG A 425 -24.80 4.44 -0.53
N TRP A 426 -24.27 5.15 0.45
CA TRP A 426 -24.46 6.61 0.58
C TRP A 426 -23.37 7.41 -0.11
N GLY A 427 -22.35 6.73 -0.69
CA GLY A 427 -21.23 7.36 -1.38
C GLY A 427 -20.08 7.76 -0.46
N ASN A 428 -20.05 7.34 0.80
CA ASN A 428 -18.84 7.46 1.62
C ASN A 428 -17.75 6.54 1.08
N MET A 429 -16.51 7.00 1.11
CA MET A 429 -15.35 6.22 0.68
C MET A 429 -14.20 6.37 1.69
N VAL A 430 -13.55 5.27 1.99
CA VAL A 430 -12.39 5.20 2.90
C VAL A 430 -11.20 4.62 2.16
N SER A 431 -10.05 5.28 2.30
CA SER A 431 -8.72 4.80 1.94
C SER A 431 -7.92 4.70 3.23
N LEU A 432 -7.60 3.47 3.69
CA LEU A 432 -6.96 3.22 4.96
C LEU A 432 -5.70 2.39 4.79
N ILE A 433 -4.63 2.80 5.46
CA ILE A 433 -3.37 2.08 5.51
C ILE A 433 -2.94 1.88 6.95
N HIS A 434 -2.47 0.68 7.27
CA HIS A 434 -2.14 0.26 8.62
C HIS A 434 -0.87 -0.60 8.63
N SER A 435 0.01 -0.42 9.64
CA SER A 435 1.33 -1.03 9.59
C SER A 435 1.99 -1.12 10.96
N VAL A 436 2.76 -2.20 11.15
CA VAL A 436 3.77 -2.31 12.21
C VAL A 436 5.18 -1.92 11.73
N TYR A 437 5.34 -1.43 10.50
CA TYR A 437 6.54 -0.98 9.78
C TYR A 437 7.39 -2.12 9.23
N GLY A 438 8.32 -2.70 9.98
CA GLY A 438 9.04 -3.91 9.56
C GLY A 438 8.13 -5.13 9.58
N VAL A 439 8.48 -6.20 8.87
CA VAL A 439 7.78 -7.49 9.00
C VAL A 439 7.91 -7.96 10.45
N PHE A 440 6.77 -8.20 11.13
CA PHE A 440 6.66 -8.39 12.57
C PHE A 440 7.21 -7.22 13.41
N GLY A 441 7.22 -6.01 12.87
CA GLY A 441 7.54 -4.79 13.60
C GLY A 441 8.88 -4.83 14.33
N SER A 442 8.84 -4.62 15.64
CA SER A 442 10.01 -4.67 16.52
C SER A 442 10.53 -6.10 16.80
N GLY A 443 9.79 -7.13 16.40
CA GLY A 443 10.02 -8.51 16.81
C GLY A 443 9.58 -8.81 18.25
N MET A 444 9.02 -7.82 18.96
CA MET A 444 8.65 -7.92 20.38
C MET A 444 7.13 -8.02 20.53
N THR A 445 6.66 -9.13 21.09
CA THR A 445 5.23 -9.38 21.35
C THR A 445 4.86 -9.02 22.78
N VAL A 446 3.71 -8.37 22.97
CA VAL A 446 3.06 -8.23 24.27
C VAL A 446 2.37 -9.56 24.59
N GLY A 447 3.10 -10.47 25.22
CA GLY A 447 2.74 -11.89 25.32
C GLY A 447 1.42 -12.15 26.02
N ARG A 448 1.05 -11.34 27.03
CA ARG A 448 -0.28 -11.42 27.69
C ARG A 448 -1.45 -11.25 26.71
N TYR A 449 -1.24 -10.43 25.65
CA TYR A 449 -2.26 -10.05 24.68
C TYR A 449 -1.96 -10.46 23.25
N GLY A 450 -0.85 -11.13 22.97
CA GLY A 450 -0.56 -11.82 21.72
C GLY A 450 -0.48 -10.92 20.48
N PHE A 451 -0.05 -9.66 20.61
CA PHE A 451 0.19 -8.76 19.47
C PHE A 451 1.61 -8.20 19.47
N VAL A 452 2.11 -7.98 18.29
CA VAL A 452 3.46 -7.43 18.05
C VAL A 452 3.44 -5.91 18.18
N LEU A 453 4.56 -5.32 18.72
CA LEU A 453 4.79 -3.89 18.75
C LEU A 453 5.50 -3.44 17.47
N GLN A 454 5.10 -2.31 16.92
CA GLN A 454 5.72 -1.71 15.75
C GLN A 454 7.14 -1.21 16.04
N ASN A 455 7.94 -1.04 14.98
CA ASN A 455 9.32 -0.53 15.08
C ASN A 455 9.51 0.83 14.36
N ARG A 456 8.51 1.67 14.40
CA ARG A 456 8.47 2.95 13.65
C ARG A 456 9.56 3.94 14.08
N GLY A 457 10.06 3.83 15.30
CA GLY A 457 11.18 4.62 15.80
C GLY A 457 12.44 4.50 14.96
N ALA A 458 12.67 3.37 14.28
CA ALA A 458 13.76 3.19 13.33
C ALA A 458 13.75 4.23 12.18
N GLY A 459 12.61 4.92 11.96
CA GLY A 459 12.50 6.04 11.03
C GLY A 459 13.20 7.32 11.46
N PHE A 460 13.59 7.49 12.73
CA PHE A 460 14.30 8.68 13.22
C PHE A 460 15.78 8.69 12.85
N SER A 461 16.33 9.90 12.80
CA SER A 461 17.78 10.18 12.72
C SER A 461 18.33 10.55 14.10
N LEU A 462 19.62 10.30 14.33
CA LEU A 462 20.37 10.88 15.47
C LEU A 462 21.22 12.10 15.05
N ASP A 463 21.33 12.39 13.74
CA ASP A 463 22.03 13.59 13.24
C ASP A 463 21.24 14.86 13.65
N PRO A 464 21.79 15.76 14.45
CA PRO A 464 21.12 16.97 14.89
C PRO A 464 20.76 17.94 13.75
N ARG A 465 21.38 17.79 12.57
CA ARG A 465 21.07 18.59 11.38
C ARG A 465 19.84 18.05 10.61
N SER A 466 19.42 16.82 10.91
CA SER A 466 18.25 16.21 10.26
C SER A 466 16.97 16.84 10.79
N PRO A 467 16.04 17.28 9.95
CA PRO A 467 14.73 17.72 10.41
C PRO A 467 13.95 16.58 11.11
N ASN A 468 14.32 15.32 10.83
CA ASN A 468 13.74 14.12 11.42
C ASN A 468 14.60 13.57 12.59
N VAL A 469 15.43 14.40 13.25
CA VAL A 469 16.16 14.01 14.47
C VAL A 469 15.16 13.64 15.57
N VAL A 470 15.48 12.58 16.33
CA VAL A 470 14.61 12.11 17.43
C VAL A 470 14.46 13.18 18.51
N ALA A 471 13.24 13.33 19.00
CA ALA A 471 12.93 14.22 20.12
C ALA A 471 11.72 13.66 20.91
N PRO A 472 11.57 14.04 22.21
CA PRO A 472 10.41 13.68 23.02
C PRO A 472 9.09 14.02 22.33
N ARG A 473 8.15 13.09 22.30
CA ARG A 473 6.80 13.28 21.73
C ARG A 473 6.77 13.61 20.22
N LYS A 474 7.89 13.49 19.51
CA LYS A 474 7.96 13.69 18.06
C LYS A 474 7.50 12.44 17.33
N ARG A 475 6.82 12.63 16.19
CA ARG A 475 6.48 11.56 15.26
C ARG A 475 7.64 11.31 14.28
N PRO A 476 8.02 10.04 14.03
CA PRO A 476 9.08 9.73 13.07
C PRO A 476 8.63 9.97 11.63
N PHE A 477 9.60 10.03 10.70
CA PHE A 477 9.34 9.79 9.29
C PHE A 477 8.45 8.56 9.12
N HIS A 478 7.35 8.68 8.36
CA HIS A 478 6.34 7.66 8.25
C HIS A 478 6.15 7.18 6.80
N THR A 479 6.25 5.87 6.57
CA THR A 479 6.18 5.30 5.23
C THR A 479 4.77 4.96 4.76
N ILE A 480 3.77 4.86 5.66
CA ILE A 480 2.40 4.56 5.23
C ILE A 480 1.72 5.78 4.63
N ILE A 481 1.08 5.60 3.48
CA ILE A 481 0.31 6.62 2.77
C ILE A 481 -0.98 6.04 2.20
N ALA A 482 -2.10 6.72 2.45
CA ALA A 482 -3.38 6.48 1.80
C ALA A 482 -3.55 7.47 0.65
N GLY A 483 -4.09 7.04 -0.50
CA GLY A 483 -4.33 7.88 -1.66
C GLY A 483 -5.81 8.06 -1.95
N PHE A 484 -6.19 9.22 -2.46
CA PHE A 484 -7.54 9.51 -2.92
C PHE A 484 -7.51 10.34 -4.20
N VAL A 485 -8.48 10.15 -5.09
CA VAL A 485 -8.60 10.93 -6.32
C VAL A 485 -9.98 11.56 -6.37
N MET A 486 -10.01 12.83 -6.75
CA MET A 486 -11.24 13.54 -7.07
C MET A 486 -11.20 14.03 -8.52
N LYS A 487 -12.38 14.22 -9.09
CA LYS A 487 -12.57 14.87 -10.39
C LYS A 487 -13.72 15.86 -10.30
N ASP A 488 -13.47 17.08 -10.71
CA ASP A 488 -14.46 18.17 -10.68
C ASP A 488 -15.14 18.35 -9.29
N GLY A 489 -14.32 18.26 -8.22
CA GLY A 489 -14.76 18.38 -6.82
C GLY A 489 -15.55 17.17 -6.30
N ARG A 490 -15.60 16.04 -7.02
CA ARG A 490 -16.35 14.84 -6.65
C ARG A 490 -15.41 13.67 -6.39
N PRO A 491 -15.74 12.74 -5.47
CA PRO A 491 -14.94 11.57 -5.20
C PRO A 491 -14.92 10.67 -6.43
N LEU A 492 -13.73 10.20 -6.79
CA LEU A 492 -13.55 9.27 -7.89
C LEU A 492 -12.96 7.95 -7.42
N MET A 493 -11.91 7.98 -6.57
CA MET A 493 -11.20 6.76 -6.25
C MET A 493 -10.51 6.82 -4.89
N ALA A 494 -10.66 5.74 -4.10
CA ALA A 494 -9.83 5.42 -2.95
C ALA A 494 -8.83 4.34 -3.35
N PHE A 495 -7.52 4.57 -3.12
CA PHE A 495 -6.49 3.64 -3.55
C PHE A 495 -5.26 3.67 -2.63
N GLY A 496 -4.46 2.62 -2.67
CA GLY A 496 -3.18 2.58 -2.00
C GLY A 496 -2.37 1.33 -2.30
N ASN A 497 -1.09 1.39 -1.98
CA ASN A 497 -0.14 0.31 -2.17
C ASN A 497 0.70 0.14 -0.91
N MET A 498 0.81 -1.07 -0.40
CA MET A 498 1.71 -1.42 0.69
C MET A 498 3.16 -1.56 0.19
N GLY A 499 4.16 -1.70 1.11
CA GLY A 499 5.54 -1.99 0.72
C GLY A 499 6.60 -1.02 1.26
N GLY A 500 6.36 -0.31 2.36
CA GLY A 500 7.34 0.58 2.98
C GLY A 500 7.69 1.79 2.10
N SER A 501 8.96 2.04 1.84
CA SER A 501 9.42 3.20 1.06
C SER A 501 9.08 3.15 -0.43
N VAL A 502 8.61 2.02 -0.97
CA VAL A 502 8.21 1.93 -2.39
C VAL A 502 6.82 2.52 -2.64
N GLN A 503 6.04 2.81 -1.61
CA GLN A 503 4.67 3.29 -1.73
C GLN A 503 4.52 4.54 -2.62
N PRO A 504 5.31 5.62 -2.50
CA PRO A 504 5.11 6.78 -3.35
C PRO A 504 5.37 6.50 -4.83
N GLU A 505 6.42 5.75 -5.16
CA GLU A 505 6.73 5.43 -6.56
C GLU A 505 5.68 4.50 -7.19
N THR A 506 5.08 3.59 -6.42
CA THR A 506 4.00 2.73 -6.90
C THR A 506 2.67 3.48 -7.00
N HIS A 507 2.34 4.37 -6.05
CA HIS A 507 1.17 5.24 -6.19
C HIS A 507 1.24 6.08 -7.48
N ALA A 508 2.40 6.65 -7.80
CA ALA A 508 2.58 7.41 -9.05
C ALA A 508 2.40 6.49 -10.27
N GLN A 509 2.99 5.28 -10.29
CA GLN A 509 2.80 4.30 -11.36
C GLN A 509 1.32 3.96 -11.56
N HIS A 510 0.55 3.78 -10.47
CA HIS A 510 -0.89 3.51 -10.57
C HIS A 510 -1.66 4.69 -11.16
N MET A 511 -1.36 5.92 -10.77
CA MET A 511 -2.01 7.10 -11.35
C MET A 511 -1.71 7.24 -12.85
N ILE A 512 -0.47 7.02 -13.24
CA ILE A 512 -0.06 7.07 -14.65
C ILE A 512 -0.75 5.94 -15.44
N ASN A 513 -0.80 4.72 -14.90
CA ASN A 513 -1.50 3.60 -15.54
C ASN A 513 -2.99 3.90 -15.77
N LEU A 514 -3.66 4.51 -14.80
CA LEU A 514 -5.07 4.88 -14.90
C LEU A 514 -5.29 6.06 -15.86
N ILE A 515 -4.48 7.13 -15.72
CA ILE A 515 -4.75 8.42 -16.37
C ILE A 515 -4.09 8.51 -17.74
N ASP A 516 -2.80 8.19 -17.88
CA ASP A 516 -2.08 8.31 -19.15
C ASP A 516 -2.28 7.07 -20.04
N VAL A 517 -2.29 5.88 -19.45
CA VAL A 517 -2.39 4.62 -20.19
C VAL A 517 -3.84 4.15 -20.36
N GLY A 518 -4.78 4.63 -19.51
CA GLY A 518 -6.20 4.27 -19.58
C GLY A 518 -6.52 2.85 -19.09
N MET A 519 -5.68 2.28 -18.22
CA MET A 519 -5.95 0.98 -17.60
C MET A 519 -7.13 1.06 -16.63
N ASN A 520 -7.89 -0.03 -16.52
CA ASN A 520 -8.89 -0.16 -15.45
C ASN A 520 -8.23 -0.49 -14.11
N VAL A 521 -9.00 -0.48 -13.01
CA VAL A 521 -8.49 -0.66 -11.65
C VAL A 521 -7.81 -2.02 -11.48
N GLN A 522 -8.37 -3.11 -11.99
CA GLN A 522 -7.74 -4.44 -11.88
C GLN A 522 -6.47 -4.55 -12.73
N MET A 523 -6.50 -4.03 -13.95
CA MET A 523 -5.32 -4.06 -14.82
C MET A 523 -4.16 -3.26 -14.24
N THR A 524 -4.45 -2.10 -13.64
CA THR A 524 -3.47 -1.30 -12.92
C THR A 524 -2.84 -2.07 -11.77
N THR A 525 -3.58 -2.95 -11.08
CA THR A 525 -3.01 -3.80 -10.03
C THR A 525 -2.10 -4.88 -10.60
N ASP A 526 -2.49 -5.45 -11.75
CA ASP A 526 -1.80 -6.60 -12.35
C ASP A 526 -0.58 -6.20 -13.19
N ALA A 527 -0.52 -4.94 -13.65
CA ALA A 527 0.58 -4.41 -14.44
C ALA A 527 1.92 -4.53 -13.70
N ALA A 528 2.97 -4.87 -14.44
CA ALA A 528 4.32 -4.98 -13.90
C ALA A 528 4.83 -3.63 -13.41
N ARG A 529 5.62 -3.65 -12.34
CA ARG A 529 6.12 -2.47 -11.62
C ARG A 529 7.64 -2.46 -11.54
N PHE A 530 8.15 -1.26 -11.31
CA PHE A 530 9.53 -1.08 -10.84
C PHE A 530 9.54 -0.60 -9.38
N THR A 531 10.68 -0.80 -8.73
CA THR A 531 11.11 -0.06 -7.55
C THR A 531 12.58 0.35 -7.68
N HIS A 532 12.95 1.49 -7.09
CA HIS A 532 14.31 2.01 -7.18
C HIS A 532 14.86 2.29 -5.78
N SER A 533 15.97 1.62 -5.43
CA SER A 533 16.70 1.92 -4.20
C SER A 533 17.42 3.26 -4.32
N GLN A 534 16.99 4.26 -3.55
CA GLN A 534 17.62 5.58 -3.55
C GLN A 534 19.06 5.54 -3.02
N THR A 535 19.32 4.69 -2.03
CA THR A 535 20.65 4.53 -1.42
C THR A 535 21.60 3.75 -2.30
N ALA A 536 21.17 2.59 -2.82
CA ALA A 536 22.02 1.73 -3.64
C ALA A 536 22.07 2.17 -5.12
N ASN A 537 21.18 3.06 -5.55
CA ASN A 537 20.97 3.46 -6.95
C ASN A 537 20.76 2.24 -7.87
N VAL A 538 19.94 1.28 -7.41
CA VAL A 538 19.59 0.08 -8.17
C VAL A 538 18.12 0.14 -8.55
N LEU A 539 17.84 -0.04 -9.83
CA LEU A 539 16.51 -0.17 -10.38
C LEU A 539 16.10 -1.64 -10.44
N LEU A 540 15.06 -1.99 -9.72
CA LEU A 540 14.51 -3.33 -9.66
C LEU A 540 13.25 -3.38 -10.52
N LEU A 541 13.18 -4.32 -11.45
CA LEU A 541 12.06 -4.54 -12.35
C LEU A 541 11.47 -5.93 -12.14
N GLU A 542 10.16 -6.06 -12.10
CA GLU A 542 9.54 -7.39 -12.14
C GLU A 542 9.95 -8.14 -13.41
N ALA A 543 10.03 -9.47 -13.34
CA ALA A 543 10.66 -10.32 -14.35
C ALA A 543 10.18 -10.05 -15.79
N ASN A 544 8.86 -9.88 -15.98
CA ASN A 544 8.29 -9.60 -17.31
C ASN A 544 8.72 -8.22 -17.84
N LEU A 545 8.74 -7.22 -16.96
CA LEU A 545 9.20 -5.86 -17.29
C LEU A 545 10.70 -5.82 -17.54
N PHE A 546 11.47 -6.57 -16.72
CA PHE A 546 12.91 -6.71 -16.93
C PHE A 546 13.23 -7.31 -18.31
N GLY A 547 12.51 -8.34 -18.71
CA GLY A 547 12.66 -8.94 -20.05
C GLY A 547 12.36 -7.96 -21.18
N LEU A 548 11.37 -7.05 -20.99
CA LEU A 548 10.94 -6.11 -22.01
C LEU A 548 11.90 -4.92 -22.17
N VAL A 549 12.27 -4.25 -21.08
CA VAL A 549 12.98 -2.95 -21.13
C VAL A 549 14.32 -2.94 -20.39
N GLY A 550 14.65 -4.00 -19.63
CA GLY A 550 15.80 -3.99 -18.73
C GLY A 550 17.14 -3.74 -19.41
N GLN A 551 17.40 -4.33 -20.60
CA GLN A 551 18.62 -4.12 -21.36
C GLN A 551 18.73 -2.68 -21.87
N ALA A 552 17.65 -2.12 -22.38
CA ALA A 552 17.63 -0.74 -22.89
C ALA A 552 17.82 0.28 -21.75
N LEU A 553 17.31 0.02 -20.55
CA LEU A 553 17.53 0.85 -19.37
C LEU A 553 18.98 0.74 -18.85
N ARG A 554 19.61 -0.44 -18.92
CA ARG A 554 21.04 -0.60 -18.65
C ARG A 554 21.90 0.21 -19.61
N ALA A 555 21.55 0.23 -20.89
CA ALA A 555 22.24 1.02 -21.90
C ALA A 555 22.16 2.53 -21.64
N ARG A 556 21.13 3.00 -20.91
CA ARG A 556 21.01 4.39 -20.43
C ARG A 556 21.75 4.64 -19.11
N GLY A 557 22.43 3.66 -18.54
CA GLY A 557 23.23 3.78 -17.33
C GLY A 557 22.50 3.46 -16.02
N HIS A 558 21.27 2.91 -16.05
CA HIS A 558 20.64 2.37 -14.85
C HIS A 558 21.31 1.06 -14.43
N ALA A 559 21.54 0.87 -13.12
CA ALA A 559 21.90 -0.43 -12.55
C ALA A 559 20.62 -1.26 -12.38
N VAL A 560 20.27 -2.08 -13.38
CA VAL A 560 18.98 -2.79 -13.44
C VAL A 560 19.13 -4.25 -13.02
N GLN A 561 18.22 -4.71 -12.16
CA GLN A 561 18.11 -6.12 -11.73
C GLN A 561 16.65 -6.59 -11.79
N PRO A 562 16.39 -7.89 -12.03
CA PRO A 562 15.06 -8.45 -11.86
C PRO A 562 14.72 -8.55 -10.37
N VAL A 563 13.43 -8.50 -10.06
CA VAL A 563 12.92 -8.65 -8.69
C VAL A 563 11.63 -9.47 -8.67
N ASP A 564 11.36 -10.13 -7.56
CA ASP A 564 10.08 -10.77 -7.26
C ASP A 564 9.00 -9.72 -6.98
N GLY A 565 7.75 -9.99 -7.39
CA GLY A 565 6.61 -9.11 -7.19
C GLY A 565 6.31 -8.77 -5.73
N ALA A 566 6.78 -9.56 -4.78
CA ALA A 566 6.67 -9.25 -3.35
C ALA A 566 7.34 -7.92 -2.96
N ALA A 567 8.44 -7.56 -3.63
CA ALA A 567 9.21 -6.36 -3.34
C ALA A 567 8.55 -5.06 -3.82
N VAL A 568 7.58 -5.13 -4.73
CA VAL A 568 6.86 -3.96 -5.27
C VAL A 568 5.52 -3.71 -4.58
N GLY A 569 5.30 -4.36 -3.44
CA GLY A 569 4.13 -4.18 -2.59
C GLY A 569 2.86 -4.85 -3.11
N GLY A 570 1.71 -4.37 -2.70
CA GLY A 570 0.40 -4.86 -3.11
C GLY A 570 -0.62 -3.72 -3.13
N TYR A 571 -1.33 -3.58 -4.24
CA TYR A 571 -2.28 -2.51 -4.50
C TYR A 571 -3.71 -2.95 -4.25
N GLN A 572 -4.55 -2.03 -3.77
CA GLN A 572 -6.00 -2.16 -3.74
C GLN A 572 -6.61 -0.83 -4.17
N GLY A 573 -7.75 -0.88 -4.87
CA GLY A 573 -8.44 0.34 -5.27
C GLY A 573 -9.92 0.13 -5.49
N ILE A 574 -10.71 1.16 -5.15
CA ILE A 574 -12.14 1.26 -5.43
C ILE A 574 -12.36 2.57 -6.18
N LEU A 575 -12.84 2.47 -7.43
CA LEU A 575 -13.21 3.59 -8.27
C LEU A 575 -14.73 3.68 -8.35
N PHE A 576 -15.28 4.88 -8.23
CA PHE A 576 -16.69 5.16 -8.40
C PHE A 576 -16.97 5.71 -9.80
N ALA A 577 -17.60 4.90 -10.65
CA ALA A 577 -18.10 5.31 -11.96
C ALA A 577 -19.55 5.80 -11.83
N ARG A 578 -19.72 7.13 -11.70
CA ARG A 578 -21.04 7.77 -11.58
C ARG A 578 -21.82 7.62 -12.88
N ASP A 579 -23.12 7.38 -12.75
CA ASP A 579 -24.09 7.49 -13.86
C ASP A 579 -24.88 8.79 -13.69
N PRO A 580 -24.67 9.80 -14.56
CA PRO A 580 -25.33 11.09 -14.43
C PRO A 580 -26.84 11.04 -14.71
N SER A 581 -27.34 9.94 -15.28
CA SER A 581 -28.78 9.75 -15.51
C SER A 581 -29.54 9.30 -14.26
N LEU A 582 -28.82 8.86 -13.21
CA LEU A 582 -29.40 8.44 -11.95
C LEU A 582 -29.44 9.60 -10.94
N PRO A 583 -30.46 9.66 -10.07
CA PRO A 583 -30.55 10.71 -9.04
C PRO A 583 -29.39 10.61 -8.04
N GLU A 584 -29.01 11.76 -7.45
CA GLU A 584 -28.06 11.78 -6.35
C GLU A 584 -28.63 11.01 -5.14
N PRO A 585 -27.83 10.20 -4.45
CA PRO A 585 -28.28 9.51 -3.24
C PRO A 585 -28.64 10.53 -2.16
N THR A 586 -29.80 10.37 -1.54
CA THR A 586 -30.19 11.14 -0.38
C THR A 586 -29.48 10.59 0.85
N PHE A 587 -28.65 11.42 1.48
CA PHE A 587 -28.02 11.07 2.73
C PHE A 587 -28.97 11.33 3.90
N ASP A 588 -29.76 10.31 4.31
CA ASP A 588 -30.55 10.36 5.53
C ASP A 588 -30.13 9.23 6.48
N ARG A 589 -29.60 9.58 7.65
CA ARG A 589 -29.26 8.62 8.71
C ARG A 589 -30.46 7.80 9.19
N ARG A 590 -31.69 8.28 8.97
CA ARG A 590 -32.93 7.59 9.40
C ARG A 590 -33.37 6.52 8.41
N SER A 591 -32.84 6.51 7.17
CA SER A 591 -33.19 5.56 6.13
C SER A 591 -32.21 4.39 6.02
N VAL A 592 -31.73 3.87 7.14
CA VAL A 592 -30.88 2.65 7.18
C VAL A 592 -31.57 1.44 6.54
N THR A 593 -32.89 1.51 6.37
CA THR A 593 -33.72 0.47 5.75
C THR A 593 -33.88 0.62 4.24
N ASP A 594 -33.56 1.77 3.66
CA ASP A 594 -33.67 1.98 2.22
C ASP A 594 -32.46 1.38 1.51
N ASP A 595 -32.62 0.22 0.91
CA ASP A 595 -31.61 -0.52 0.18
C ASP A 595 -31.41 0.07 -1.24
N LEU A 596 -31.31 1.39 -1.33
CA LEU A 596 -31.07 2.07 -2.59
C LEU A 596 -29.58 2.03 -2.95
N PRO A 597 -29.25 1.64 -4.20
CA PRO A 597 -27.88 1.64 -4.66
C PRO A 597 -27.37 3.08 -4.90
N VAL A 598 -26.04 3.23 -4.98
CA VAL A 598 -25.43 4.49 -5.44
C VAL A 598 -25.87 4.85 -6.85
N ASN A 599 -25.75 6.14 -7.21
CA ASN A 599 -26.02 6.65 -8.55
C ASN A 599 -24.90 6.33 -9.57
N GLY A 600 -24.41 5.10 -9.55
CA GLY A 600 -23.34 4.63 -10.42
C GLY A 600 -22.92 3.20 -10.06
N VAL A 601 -21.66 2.91 -10.33
CA VAL A 601 -21.05 1.59 -10.08
C VAL A 601 -19.70 1.75 -9.39
N TYR A 602 -19.49 1.05 -8.29
CA TYR A 602 -18.16 0.83 -7.74
C TYR A 602 -17.43 -0.22 -8.58
N ARG A 603 -16.19 0.10 -8.97
CA ARG A 603 -15.27 -0.77 -9.72
C ARG A 603 -14.04 -0.98 -8.86
N ALA A 604 -13.71 -2.22 -8.54
CA ALA A 604 -12.60 -2.51 -7.65
C ALA A 604 -11.61 -3.52 -8.23
N GLY A 605 -10.34 -3.34 -7.85
CA GLY A 605 -9.25 -4.25 -8.13
C GLY A 605 -8.48 -4.62 -6.87
N SER A 606 -7.93 -5.84 -6.86
CA SER A 606 -7.09 -6.36 -5.78
C SER A 606 -5.89 -7.11 -6.35
N ASP A 607 -4.73 -6.88 -5.75
CA ASP A 607 -3.43 -7.32 -6.26
C ASP A 607 -3.20 -8.82 -6.12
N HIS A 608 -2.81 -9.48 -7.21
CA HIS A 608 -2.45 -10.90 -7.24
C HIS A 608 -1.16 -11.23 -6.49
N ARG A 609 -0.34 -10.22 -6.14
CA ARG A 609 0.89 -10.40 -5.34
C ARG A 609 0.62 -10.60 -3.86
N LYS A 610 -0.64 -10.47 -3.46
CA LYS A 610 -1.16 -10.72 -2.11
C LYS A 610 -2.33 -11.72 -2.19
N ASP A 611 -2.72 -12.28 -1.06
CA ASP A 611 -3.90 -13.16 -0.97
C ASP A 611 -5.23 -12.40 -1.12
N GLY A 612 -5.18 -11.16 -1.57
CA GLY A 612 -6.24 -10.17 -1.49
C GLY A 612 -7.48 -10.41 -2.33
N GLN A 613 -8.57 -9.75 -1.93
CA GLN A 613 -9.84 -9.80 -2.62
C GLN A 613 -10.56 -8.44 -2.61
N ALA A 614 -11.25 -8.13 -3.71
CA ALA A 614 -12.31 -7.14 -3.76
C ALA A 614 -13.66 -7.86 -3.72
N VAL A 615 -14.61 -7.37 -2.92
CA VAL A 615 -15.96 -7.90 -2.76
C VAL A 615 -16.98 -6.77 -2.69
N GLY A 616 -18.17 -7.00 -3.25
CA GLY A 616 -19.26 -6.02 -3.21
C GLY A 616 -20.60 -6.66 -3.54
N TRP A 617 -21.73 -5.89 -3.40
CA TRP A 617 -23.08 -6.36 -3.74
C TRP A 617 -23.94 -5.26 -4.37
#